data_1478c4be502e9449b69b8cb60a8cad59
#
_entry.id   1478c4be502e9449b69b8cb60a8cad59
#
_cell.length_a   1.000
_cell.length_b   1.000
_cell.length_c   1.000
_cell.angle_alpha   90.00
_cell.angle_beta   90.00
_cell.angle_gamma   90.00
#
_symmetry.space_group_name_H-M   'P 1'
#
loop_
_entity.id
_entity.type
_entity.pdbx_description
1 polymer ?
#
loop_
_entity_poly.entity_id
_entity_poly.type
_entity_poly.pdbx_seq_one_letter_code
_entity_poly.pdbx_strand_id
1 'polypeptide(L)'
;SDKNTAPEEVETIIKYVKNNPGKKIGIITPFKNQKDLIEHRLKEEHLEQEINCGTVHAFQGDEKDEILFSLALTDHTHEKTYDWLKNNRELLNVAVSRAKEKLILISSNKELKRLHKKDEQDDLFELANYVQTNGEYKVTSRENSSRALGIKPYSSETEDAFLTTLNQALSVLIEDDSQYSVKREVQTSHLFEKLPSDCSFFFRASIDFVIYKKGFRNKEFPVLAIELDGPEHHDDPKVMERDEKKKQI
;
A
#
# COMPACT_ATOMS: atom_id res chain seq x y z
N SER A 1 0.67 4.89 -20.72
CA SER A 1 0.99 4.94 -19.30
C SER A 1 1.99 6.08 -19.08
N ASP A 2 1.58 7.04 -18.28
CA ASP A 2 2.42 8.20 -18.00
C ASP A 2 3.64 7.76 -17.22
N LYS A 3 4.80 7.97 -17.82
CA LYS A 3 6.08 7.62 -17.20
C LYS A 3 6.24 8.38 -15.90
N ASN A 4 6.59 7.69 -14.82
CA ASN A 4 6.92 8.24 -13.51
C ASN A 4 5.72 8.93 -12.83
N THR A 5 4.57 8.27 -12.81
CA THR A 5 3.40 8.63 -12.01
C THR A 5 2.95 7.45 -11.17
N ALA A 6 2.53 7.71 -9.94
CA ALA A 6 1.98 6.74 -8.99
C ALA A 6 0.65 7.28 -8.41
N PRO A 7 -0.48 6.97 -9.05
CA PRO A 7 -1.78 7.46 -8.60
C PRO A 7 -2.12 7.08 -7.15
N GLU A 8 -1.68 5.91 -6.68
CA GLU A 8 -1.90 5.47 -5.30
C GLU A 8 -1.17 6.37 -4.28
N GLU A 9 0.04 6.84 -4.62
CA GLU A 9 0.75 7.81 -3.78
C GLU A 9 0.01 9.15 -3.75
N VAL A 10 -0.59 9.56 -4.88
CA VAL A 10 -1.39 10.80 -4.97
C VAL A 10 -2.62 10.72 -4.07
N GLU A 11 -3.38 9.63 -4.12
CA GLU A 11 -4.54 9.44 -3.25
C GLU A 11 -4.15 9.43 -1.76
N THR A 12 -3.01 8.84 -1.43
CA THR A 12 -2.45 8.87 -0.07
C THR A 12 -2.15 10.29 0.37
N ILE A 13 -1.56 11.11 -0.51
CA ILE A 13 -1.28 12.52 -0.25
C ILE A 13 -2.58 13.30 -0.01
N ILE A 14 -3.56 13.15 -0.90
CA ILE A 14 -4.85 13.85 -0.77
C ILE A 14 -5.54 13.48 0.54
N LYS A 15 -5.59 12.20 0.88
CA LYS A 15 -6.14 11.73 2.15
C LYS A 15 -5.42 12.32 3.35
N TYR A 16 -4.08 12.38 3.30
CA TYR A 16 -3.29 12.97 4.38
C TYR A 16 -3.60 14.46 4.56
N VAL A 17 -3.60 15.23 3.48
CA VAL A 17 -3.91 16.66 3.50
C VAL A 17 -5.30 16.91 4.08
N LYS A 18 -6.33 16.20 3.61
CA LYS A 18 -7.71 16.31 4.14
C LYS A 18 -7.81 16.03 5.64
N ASN A 19 -7.03 15.10 6.14
CA ASN A 19 -7.04 14.73 7.55
C ASN A 19 -6.20 15.65 8.46
N ASN A 20 -5.45 16.57 7.86
CA ASN A 20 -4.58 17.50 8.59
C ASN A 20 -4.83 18.98 8.17
N PRO A 21 -6.06 19.49 8.32
CA PRO A 21 -6.39 20.87 7.90
C PRO A 21 -5.60 21.89 8.72
N GLY A 22 -5.20 22.99 8.08
CA GLY A 22 -4.47 24.09 8.71
C GLY A 22 -3.00 23.86 8.98
N LYS A 23 -2.44 22.70 8.63
CA LYS A 23 -1.00 22.45 8.71
C LYS A 23 -0.26 23.01 7.51
N LYS A 24 0.95 23.54 7.73
CA LYS A 24 1.84 24.00 6.66
C LYS A 24 2.54 22.80 6.02
N ILE A 25 1.90 22.22 5.01
CA ILE A 25 2.36 21.05 4.31
C ILE A 25 3.04 21.45 2.99
N GLY A 26 4.20 20.84 2.73
CA GLY A 26 4.83 20.87 1.42
C GLY A 26 4.86 19.46 0.80
N ILE A 27 4.69 19.39 -0.51
CA ILE A 27 4.76 18.12 -1.24
C ILE A 27 5.93 18.20 -2.23
N ILE A 28 6.87 17.28 -2.10
CA ILE A 28 8.05 17.20 -2.96
C ILE A 28 8.00 15.88 -3.73
N THR A 29 8.25 15.96 -5.03
CA THR A 29 8.42 14.77 -5.87
C THR A 29 9.54 15.01 -6.89
N PRO A 30 10.31 13.97 -7.27
CA PRO A 30 11.37 14.11 -8.28
C PRO A 30 10.83 14.30 -9.70
N PHE A 31 9.58 13.91 -9.97
CA PHE A 31 9.06 13.83 -11.32
C PHE A 31 7.99 14.89 -11.61
N LYS A 32 8.17 15.59 -12.73
CA LYS A 32 7.21 16.61 -13.19
C LYS A 32 5.81 16.01 -13.39
N ASN A 33 5.70 14.85 -14.02
CA ASN A 33 4.39 14.22 -14.27
C ASN A 33 3.66 13.88 -12.96
N GLN A 34 4.39 13.40 -11.94
CA GLN A 34 3.82 13.14 -10.61
C GLN A 34 3.36 14.45 -9.96
N LYS A 35 4.19 15.51 -10.05
CA LYS A 35 3.82 16.85 -9.56
C LYS A 35 2.52 17.33 -10.22
N ASP A 36 2.47 17.30 -11.56
CA ASP A 36 1.31 17.78 -12.32
C ASP A 36 0.03 16.99 -11.93
N LEU A 37 0.15 15.68 -11.71
CA LEU A 37 -0.95 14.84 -11.24
C LEU A 37 -1.40 15.20 -9.81
N ILE A 38 -0.46 15.44 -8.90
CA ILE A 38 -0.77 15.89 -7.53
C ILE A 38 -1.48 17.25 -7.55
N GLU A 39 -0.96 18.23 -8.29
CA GLU A 39 -1.55 19.56 -8.41
C GLU A 39 -2.98 19.50 -8.98
N HIS A 40 -3.19 18.66 -10.00
CA HIS A 40 -4.52 18.45 -10.57
C HIS A 40 -5.50 17.90 -9.52
N ARG A 41 -5.09 16.89 -8.75
CA ARG A 41 -5.93 16.31 -7.70
C ARG A 41 -6.19 17.26 -6.53
N LEU A 42 -5.18 18.05 -6.11
CA LEU A 42 -5.37 19.08 -5.09
C LEU A 42 -6.40 20.13 -5.54
N LYS A 43 -6.37 20.52 -6.83
CA LYS A 43 -7.32 21.46 -7.40
C LYS A 43 -8.75 20.90 -7.47
N GLU A 44 -8.91 19.65 -7.89
CA GLU A 44 -10.22 18.96 -7.89
C GLU A 44 -10.85 18.93 -6.50
N GLU A 45 -10.03 18.82 -5.45
CA GLU A 45 -10.44 18.75 -4.06
C GLU A 45 -10.47 20.13 -3.34
N HIS A 46 -10.20 21.23 -4.09
CA HIS A 46 -10.14 22.60 -3.57
C HIS A 46 -9.12 22.81 -2.44
N LEU A 47 -7.98 22.11 -2.51
CA LEU A 47 -6.91 22.15 -1.51
C LEU A 47 -5.67 22.92 -1.97
N GLU A 48 -5.65 23.45 -3.18
CA GLU A 48 -4.49 24.09 -3.81
C GLU A 48 -3.99 25.37 -3.12
N GLN A 49 -4.85 26.07 -2.37
CA GLN A 49 -4.48 27.33 -1.73
C GLN A 49 -3.62 27.16 -0.48
N GLU A 50 -3.64 25.98 0.12
CA GLU A 50 -2.97 25.71 1.40
C GLU A 50 -1.68 24.89 1.23
N ILE A 51 -1.48 24.28 0.06
CA ILE A 51 -0.45 23.27 -0.17
C ILE A 51 0.49 23.68 -1.29
N ASN A 52 1.79 23.72 -0.98
CA ASN A 52 2.82 23.88 -1.99
C ASN A 52 3.25 22.51 -2.51
N CYS A 53 3.07 22.28 -3.81
CA CYS A 53 3.58 21.10 -4.50
C CYS A 53 4.66 21.50 -5.49
N GLY A 54 5.77 20.80 -5.50
CA GLY A 54 6.86 21.11 -6.42
C GLY A 54 7.88 19.99 -6.61
N THR A 55 8.70 20.18 -7.64
CA THR A 55 9.95 19.43 -7.74
C THR A 55 10.99 20.07 -6.83
N VAL A 56 12.11 19.37 -6.62
CA VAL A 56 13.21 19.77 -5.72
C VAL A 56 13.62 21.25 -5.90
N HIS A 57 13.74 21.70 -7.12
CA HIS A 57 14.16 23.08 -7.41
C HIS A 57 13.13 24.14 -6.99
N ALA A 58 11.85 23.77 -6.94
CA ALA A 58 10.77 24.69 -6.52
C ALA A 58 10.76 24.95 -4.99
N PHE A 59 11.40 24.06 -4.22
CA PHE A 59 11.47 24.15 -2.75
C PHE A 59 12.79 24.72 -2.23
N GLN A 60 13.64 25.26 -3.08
CA GLN A 60 14.88 25.90 -2.62
C GLN A 60 14.55 27.14 -1.77
N GLY A 61 14.83 27.04 -0.45
CA GLY A 61 14.64 28.12 0.52
C GLY A 61 13.30 28.13 1.27
N ASP A 62 12.30 27.38 0.87
CA ASP A 62 10.99 27.34 1.52
C ASP A 62 10.87 26.13 2.46
N GLU A 63 10.73 26.37 3.76
CA GLU A 63 10.55 25.33 4.79
C GLU A 63 9.09 25.20 5.18
N LYS A 64 8.65 23.97 5.45
CA LYS A 64 7.29 23.65 5.91
C LYS A 64 7.35 22.87 7.22
N ASP A 65 6.27 22.90 7.98
CA ASP A 65 6.19 22.12 9.20
C ASP A 65 6.26 20.62 8.87
N GLU A 66 5.54 20.21 7.82
CA GLU A 66 5.55 18.83 7.34
C GLU A 66 5.87 18.76 5.84
N ILE A 67 6.69 17.80 5.46
CA ILE A 67 7.02 17.48 4.06
C ILE A 67 6.54 16.07 3.72
N LEU A 68 5.72 15.98 2.67
CA LEU A 68 5.35 14.72 2.02
C LEU A 68 6.30 14.52 0.81
N PHE A 69 7.12 13.48 0.88
CA PHE A 69 8.06 13.16 -0.19
C PHE A 69 7.56 11.93 -0.97
N SER A 70 7.05 12.16 -2.18
CA SER A 70 6.49 11.16 -3.08
C SER A 70 7.53 10.71 -4.09
N LEU A 71 7.92 9.45 -4.05
CA LEU A 71 8.97 8.89 -4.93
C LEU A 71 8.42 8.42 -6.28
N ALA A 72 7.13 8.21 -6.41
CA ALA A 72 6.44 7.71 -7.60
C ALA A 72 7.08 6.43 -8.19
N LEU A 73 7.47 5.50 -7.31
CA LEU A 73 8.00 4.20 -7.72
C LEU A 73 6.87 3.21 -7.99
N THR A 74 6.87 2.63 -9.19
CA THR A 74 5.89 1.64 -9.65
C THR A 74 6.59 0.42 -10.24
N ASP A 75 5.84 -0.64 -10.54
CA ASP A 75 6.32 -1.83 -11.24
C ASP A 75 6.89 -1.53 -12.64
N HIS A 76 6.51 -0.39 -13.23
CA HIS A 76 7.04 0.12 -14.49
C HIS A 76 8.28 1.01 -14.32
N THR A 77 8.71 1.31 -13.10
CA THR A 77 9.91 2.11 -12.86
C THR A 77 11.16 1.37 -13.36
N HIS A 78 11.85 2.00 -14.29
CA HIS A 78 13.05 1.43 -14.89
C HIS A 78 14.26 1.59 -13.97
N GLU A 79 15.20 0.61 -13.99
CA GLU A 79 16.43 0.68 -13.19
C GLU A 79 17.20 1.99 -13.39
N LYS A 80 17.35 2.47 -14.63
CA LYS A 80 18.02 3.75 -14.92
C LYS A 80 17.35 4.95 -14.25
N THR A 81 16.04 4.94 -14.12
CA THR A 81 15.29 5.99 -13.40
C THR A 81 15.60 5.93 -11.91
N TYR A 82 15.64 4.74 -11.35
CA TYR A 82 16.02 4.55 -9.96
C TYR A 82 17.48 4.90 -9.69
N ASP A 83 18.40 4.50 -10.57
CA ASP A 83 19.83 4.88 -10.50
C ASP A 83 20.02 6.39 -10.51
N TRP A 84 19.22 7.11 -11.30
CA TRP A 84 19.22 8.57 -11.28
C TRP A 84 18.72 9.12 -9.94
N LEU A 85 17.64 8.54 -9.38
CA LEU A 85 17.07 8.96 -8.08
C LEU A 85 18.07 8.76 -6.94
N LYS A 86 18.64 7.56 -6.81
CA LYS A 86 19.55 7.21 -5.69
C LYS A 86 20.85 8.02 -5.72
N ASN A 87 21.30 8.41 -6.93
CA ASN A 87 22.51 9.21 -7.11
C ASN A 87 22.26 10.74 -6.99
N ASN A 88 21.00 11.16 -6.89
CA ASN A 88 20.65 12.57 -6.77
C ASN A 88 20.55 12.99 -5.29
N ARG A 89 21.72 13.22 -4.66
CA ARG A 89 21.80 13.63 -3.25
C ARG A 89 21.14 14.98 -2.97
N GLU A 90 21.12 15.89 -3.94
CA GLU A 90 20.43 17.19 -3.76
C GLU A 90 18.95 16.98 -3.51
N LEU A 91 18.32 16.04 -4.22
CA LEU A 91 16.92 15.68 -4.03
C LEU A 91 16.63 15.23 -2.59
N LEU A 92 17.44 14.30 -2.08
CA LEU A 92 17.29 13.78 -0.73
C LEU A 92 17.55 14.88 0.32
N ASN A 93 18.61 15.66 0.14
CA ASN A 93 18.96 16.75 1.04
C ASN A 93 17.85 17.80 1.11
N VAL A 94 17.28 18.19 -0.03
CA VAL A 94 16.17 19.15 -0.04
C VAL A 94 14.96 18.56 0.67
N ALA A 95 14.54 17.33 0.33
CA ALA A 95 13.37 16.72 0.96
C ALA A 95 13.51 16.64 2.49
N VAL A 96 14.68 16.19 2.97
CA VAL A 96 14.95 16.05 4.41
C VAL A 96 15.07 17.42 5.10
N SER A 97 15.78 18.39 4.49
CA SER A 97 16.08 19.68 5.12
C SER A 97 14.91 20.69 5.09
N ARG A 98 13.85 20.42 4.31
CA ARG A 98 12.68 21.32 4.25
C ARG A 98 11.62 21.02 5.30
N ALA A 99 11.68 19.86 5.94
CA ALA A 99 10.77 19.47 7.00
C ALA A 99 11.28 20.05 8.36
N LYS A 100 10.46 20.90 9.01
CA LYS A 100 10.75 21.40 10.35
C LYS A 100 10.41 20.40 11.43
N GLU A 101 9.26 19.73 11.30
CA GLU A 101 8.72 18.87 12.33
C GLU A 101 8.63 17.40 11.85
N LYS A 102 8.18 17.18 10.60
CA LYS A 102 7.89 15.82 10.12
C LYS A 102 8.21 15.64 8.65
N LEU A 103 8.98 14.61 8.35
CA LEU A 103 9.15 14.08 6.98
C LEU A 103 8.29 12.82 6.83
N ILE A 104 7.47 12.79 5.79
CA ILE A 104 6.63 11.66 5.43
C ILE A 104 7.07 11.15 4.07
N LEU A 105 7.70 9.98 4.05
CA LEU A 105 8.13 9.31 2.83
C LEU A 105 6.99 8.43 2.30
N ILE A 106 6.57 8.68 1.07
CA ILE A 106 5.51 7.94 0.39
C ILE A 106 6.11 7.20 -0.79
N SER A 107 6.05 5.87 -0.76
CA SER A 107 6.66 5.04 -1.80
C SER A 107 6.19 3.59 -1.71
N SER A 108 6.43 2.83 -2.78
CA SER A 108 6.26 1.38 -2.78
C SER A 108 7.51 0.69 -2.20
N ASN A 109 7.38 0.11 -1.01
CA ASN A 109 8.45 -0.67 -0.37
C ASN A 109 8.86 -1.89 -1.21
N LYS A 110 7.90 -2.49 -1.94
CA LYS A 110 8.17 -3.59 -2.88
C LYS A 110 9.10 -3.15 -3.99
N GLU A 111 8.83 -1.97 -4.59
CA GLU A 111 9.61 -1.47 -5.70
C GLU A 111 10.98 -0.95 -5.25
N LEU A 112 11.07 -0.33 -4.07
CA LEU A 112 12.35 0.02 -3.46
C LEU A 112 13.25 -1.22 -3.29
N LYS A 113 12.72 -2.32 -2.74
CA LYS A 113 13.46 -3.58 -2.59
C LYS A 113 13.82 -4.24 -3.91
N ARG A 114 12.96 -4.13 -4.93
CA ARG A 114 13.22 -4.67 -6.28
C ARG A 114 14.36 -3.95 -6.99
N LEU A 115 14.40 -2.63 -6.83
CA LEU A 115 15.33 -1.74 -7.54
C LEU A 115 16.68 -1.58 -6.81
N HIS A 116 16.69 -1.79 -5.50
CA HIS A 116 17.91 -1.73 -4.69
C HIS A 116 18.87 -2.88 -5.03
N LYS A 117 20.16 -2.56 -5.17
CA LYS A 117 21.25 -3.54 -5.38
C LYS A 117 22.14 -3.54 -4.13
N LYS A 118 22.30 -4.72 -3.52
CA LYS A 118 22.97 -4.88 -2.21
C LYS A 118 24.41 -4.36 -2.14
N ASP A 119 25.12 -4.38 -3.26
CA ASP A 119 26.55 -4.03 -3.33
C ASP A 119 26.81 -2.58 -3.78
N GLU A 120 25.73 -1.80 -3.93
CA GLU A 120 25.82 -0.40 -4.37
C GLU A 120 25.38 0.55 -3.26
N GLN A 121 26.03 1.72 -3.18
CA GLN A 121 25.59 2.79 -2.29
C GLN A 121 24.21 3.29 -2.76
N ASP A 122 23.26 3.37 -1.84
CA ASP A 122 21.87 3.74 -2.11
C ASP A 122 21.29 4.54 -0.95
N ASP A 123 21.63 5.83 -0.94
CA ASP A 123 21.21 6.77 0.11
C ASP A 123 19.66 6.86 0.20
N LEU A 124 18.94 6.63 -0.91
CA LEU A 124 17.48 6.63 -0.93
C LEU A 124 16.90 5.41 -0.20
N PHE A 125 17.45 4.22 -0.45
CA PHE A 125 17.06 3.00 0.23
C PHE A 125 17.41 3.05 1.72
N GLU A 126 18.57 3.61 2.07
CA GLU A 126 18.99 3.81 3.45
C GLU A 126 18.05 4.79 4.18
N LEU A 127 17.65 5.89 3.54
CA LEU A 127 16.65 6.81 4.08
C LEU A 127 15.32 6.11 4.32
N ALA A 128 14.84 5.32 3.36
CA ALA A 128 13.58 4.59 3.49
C ALA A 128 13.62 3.57 4.65
N ASN A 129 14.72 2.84 4.79
CA ASN A 129 14.92 1.91 5.91
C ASN A 129 15.03 2.65 7.25
N TYR A 130 15.72 3.79 7.30
CA TYR A 130 15.81 4.59 8.50
C TYR A 130 14.44 5.07 8.97
N VAL A 131 13.64 5.62 8.05
CA VAL A 131 12.27 6.09 8.33
C VAL A 131 11.37 4.92 8.78
N GLN A 132 11.49 3.77 8.13
CA GLN A 132 10.71 2.57 8.49
C GLN A 132 11.07 2.03 9.88
N THR A 133 12.35 2.09 10.27
CA THR A 133 12.82 1.53 11.54
C THR A 133 12.63 2.48 12.71
N ASN A 134 12.82 3.79 12.50
CA ASN A 134 12.85 4.79 13.56
C ASN A 134 11.61 5.69 13.60
N GLY A 135 10.78 5.64 12.56
CA GLY A 135 9.55 6.42 12.43
C GLY A 135 8.29 5.57 12.58
N GLU A 136 7.17 6.17 12.24
CA GLU A 136 5.88 5.50 12.15
C GLU A 136 5.71 4.93 10.73
N TYR A 137 5.59 3.61 10.60
CA TYR A 137 5.38 2.94 9.33
C TYR A 137 3.92 2.60 9.13
N LYS A 138 3.34 3.08 8.02
CA LYS A 138 1.96 2.80 7.63
C LYS A 138 1.91 2.20 6.24
N VAL A 139 1.21 1.10 6.08
CA VAL A 139 0.91 0.52 4.76
C VAL A 139 -0.41 1.11 4.28
N THR A 140 -0.39 1.79 3.13
CA THR A 140 -1.61 2.25 2.48
C THR A 140 -2.13 1.16 1.56
N SER A 141 -3.42 0.82 1.67
CA SER A 141 -4.03 -0.23 0.85
C SER A 141 -3.98 0.10 -0.63
N ARG A 142 -3.73 -0.91 -1.46
CA ARG A 142 -4.00 -0.85 -2.89
C ARG A 142 -5.52 -0.92 -3.10
N GLU A 143 -6.18 0.21 -3.13
CA GLU A 143 -7.61 0.28 -3.45
C GLU A 143 -7.99 -0.30 -4.83
N ASN A 144 -7.00 -0.51 -5.72
CA ASN A 144 -7.27 -0.75 -7.14
C ASN A 144 -7.58 -2.20 -7.51
N SER A 145 -7.07 -3.20 -6.81
CA SER A 145 -7.42 -4.61 -7.09
C SER A 145 -8.84 -4.95 -6.62
N SER A 146 -9.28 -4.32 -5.54
CA SER A 146 -10.60 -4.55 -4.96
C SER A 146 -11.73 -3.86 -5.74
N ARG A 147 -11.50 -2.64 -6.25
CA ARG A 147 -12.48 -1.91 -7.09
C ARG A 147 -12.73 -2.60 -8.44
N ALA A 148 -11.70 -3.14 -9.07
CA ALA A 148 -11.85 -3.87 -10.34
C ALA A 148 -12.72 -5.14 -10.20
N LEU A 149 -12.78 -5.70 -8.99
CA LEU A 149 -13.57 -6.88 -8.65
C LEU A 149 -14.89 -6.55 -7.95
N GLY A 150 -15.22 -5.25 -7.76
CA GLY A 150 -16.43 -4.81 -7.04
C GLY A 150 -16.36 -5.04 -5.54
N ILE A 151 -15.16 -5.25 -4.98
CA ILE A 151 -14.89 -5.43 -3.57
C ILE A 151 -14.45 -4.07 -3.00
N LYS A 152 -15.11 -3.57 -1.96
CA LYS A 152 -14.62 -2.39 -1.23
C LYS A 152 -13.35 -2.77 -0.49
N PRO A 153 -12.26 -2.00 -0.61
CA PRO A 153 -11.03 -2.31 0.12
C PRO A 153 -11.25 -2.07 1.61
N TYR A 154 -10.89 -3.08 2.40
CA TYR A 154 -10.59 -2.85 3.80
C TYR A 154 -9.36 -1.95 3.91
N SER A 155 -9.27 -1.19 4.99
CA SER A 155 -8.00 -0.54 5.29
C SER A 155 -6.96 -1.64 5.49
N SER A 156 -5.88 -1.62 4.73
CA SER A 156 -4.77 -2.57 4.88
C SER A 156 -4.20 -2.58 6.30
N GLU A 157 -4.38 -1.50 7.06
CA GLU A 157 -4.01 -1.40 8.47
C GLU A 157 -4.75 -2.42 9.33
N THR A 158 -6.06 -2.61 9.10
CA THR A 158 -6.86 -3.62 9.84
C THR A 158 -6.43 -5.03 9.46
N GLU A 159 -6.22 -5.29 8.17
CA GLU A 159 -5.77 -6.60 7.70
C GLU A 159 -4.36 -6.92 8.16
N ASP A 160 -3.42 -5.96 8.13
CA ASP A 160 -2.03 -6.18 8.57
C ASP A 160 -1.95 -6.34 10.10
N ALA A 161 -2.74 -5.59 10.87
CA ALA A 161 -2.87 -5.79 12.31
C ALA A 161 -3.47 -7.16 12.63
N PHE A 162 -4.50 -7.57 11.89
CA PHE A 162 -5.11 -8.88 12.03
C PHE A 162 -4.14 -10.00 11.68
N LEU A 163 -3.42 -9.91 10.56
CA LEU A 163 -2.41 -10.89 10.14
C LEU A 163 -1.31 -11.03 11.19
N THR A 164 -0.85 -9.92 11.75
CA THR A 164 0.16 -9.93 12.82
C THR A 164 -0.37 -10.68 14.04
N THR A 165 -1.58 -10.36 14.47
CA THR A 165 -2.24 -11.01 15.60
C THR A 165 -2.49 -12.51 15.31
N LEU A 166 -2.93 -12.84 14.09
CA LEU A 166 -3.16 -14.22 13.67
C LEU A 166 -1.89 -15.07 13.72
N ASN A 167 -0.78 -14.52 13.18
CA ASN A 167 0.52 -15.22 13.22
C ASN A 167 1.03 -15.40 14.66
N GLN A 168 0.85 -14.39 15.53
CA GLN A 168 1.16 -14.52 16.96
C GLN A 168 0.28 -15.59 17.64
N ALA A 169 -1.01 -15.60 17.36
CA ALA A 169 -1.92 -16.61 17.90
C ALA A 169 -1.52 -18.02 17.45
N LEU A 170 -1.17 -18.21 16.17
CA LEU A 170 -0.71 -19.49 15.65
C LEU A 170 0.55 -19.96 16.38
N SER A 171 1.54 -19.08 16.56
CA SER A 171 2.81 -19.44 17.24
C SER A 171 2.62 -19.77 18.73
N VAL A 172 1.58 -19.22 19.38
CA VAL A 172 1.28 -19.49 20.82
C VAL A 172 0.43 -20.76 20.98
N LEU A 173 -0.53 -20.97 20.08
CA LEU A 173 -1.53 -22.04 20.25
C LEU A 173 -1.11 -23.37 19.61
N ILE A 174 -0.15 -23.35 18.71
CA ILE A 174 0.28 -24.53 17.93
C ILE A 174 1.76 -24.82 18.24
N GLU A 175 2.04 -26.01 18.79
CA GLU A 175 3.41 -26.41 19.16
C GLU A 175 4.38 -26.43 17.96
N ASP A 176 3.90 -26.74 16.75
CA ASP A 176 4.67 -26.71 15.51
C ASP A 176 3.93 -25.88 14.45
N ASP A 177 4.09 -24.57 14.53
CA ASP A 177 3.49 -23.60 13.59
C ASP A 177 4.11 -23.66 12.19
N SER A 178 5.30 -24.29 12.04
CA SER A 178 5.97 -24.47 10.74
C SER A 178 5.16 -25.30 9.74
N GLN A 179 4.19 -26.08 10.24
CA GLN A 179 3.26 -26.86 9.41
C GLN A 179 2.11 -26.03 8.85
N TYR A 180 1.97 -24.77 9.29
CA TYR A 180 0.88 -23.91 8.86
C TYR A 180 1.41 -22.73 8.06
N SER A 181 0.59 -22.23 7.15
CA SER A 181 0.85 -21.00 6.39
C SER A 181 -0.43 -20.20 6.27
N VAL A 182 -0.32 -18.87 6.37
CA VAL A 182 -1.45 -17.95 6.16
C VAL A 182 -1.28 -17.30 4.79
N LYS A 183 -2.31 -17.39 3.96
CA LYS A 183 -2.37 -16.71 2.65
C LYS A 183 -3.49 -15.68 2.66
N ARG A 184 -3.25 -14.55 2.01
CA ARG A 184 -4.21 -13.44 1.88
C ARG A 184 -4.87 -13.48 0.51
N GLU A 185 -6.10 -12.92 0.43
CA GLU A 185 -6.84 -12.74 -0.84
C GLU A 185 -6.89 -14.02 -1.70
N VAL A 186 -7.25 -15.13 -1.08
CA VAL A 186 -7.30 -16.41 -1.77
C VAL A 186 -8.59 -16.50 -2.58
N GLN A 187 -8.47 -16.70 -3.89
CA GLN A 187 -9.67 -16.91 -4.73
C GLN A 187 -10.45 -18.13 -4.26
N THR A 188 -11.76 -17.99 -4.13
CA THR A 188 -12.64 -19.05 -3.65
C THR A 188 -12.54 -20.32 -4.51
N SER A 189 -12.31 -20.15 -5.83
CA SER A 189 -12.09 -21.28 -6.75
C SER A 189 -10.88 -22.16 -6.42
N HIS A 190 -9.89 -21.63 -5.70
CA HIS A 190 -8.70 -22.38 -5.29
C HIS A 190 -8.91 -23.21 -4.03
N LEU A 191 -10.03 -23.03 -3.33
CA LEU A 191 -10.34 -23.76 -2.10
C LEU A 191 -11.04 -25.10 -2.33
N PHE A 192 -11.54 -25.34 -3.56
CA PHE A 192 -12.35 -26.50 -3.89
C PHE A 192 -11.71 -27.35 -5.00
N GLU A 193 -11.66 -28.67 -4.83
CA GLU A 193 -11.19 -29.59 -5.85
C GLU A 193 -12.20 -29.73 -7.03
N LYS A 194 -13.49 -29.53 -6.74
CA LYS A 194 -14.56 -29.58 -7.75
C LYS A 194 -15.47 -28.37 -7.58
N LEU A 195 -15.61 -27.59 -8.63
CA LEU A 195 -16.51 -26.44 -8.64
C LEU A 195 -17.91 -26.84 -9.12
N PRO A 196 -18.97 -26.21 -8.59
CA PRO A 196 -20.32 -26.37 -9.11
C PRO A 196 -20.42 -25.93 -10.59
N SER A 197 -21.45 -26.41 -11.29
CA SER A 197 -21.65 -26.11 -12.73
C SER A 197 -21.88 -24.62 -13.04
N ASP A 198 -22.37 -23.83 -12.06
CA ASP A 198 -22.49 -22.38 -12.17
C ASP A 198 -21.46 -21.70 -11.30
N CYS A 199 -20.24 -21.57 -11.83
CA CYS A 199 -19.03 -21.23 -11.07
C CYS A 199 -18.63 -19.76 -11.16
N SER A 200 -19.40 -18.89 -11.82
CA SER A 200 -18.98 -17.49 -12.06
C SER A 200 -18.62 -16.72 -10.79
N PHE A 201 -19.32 -17.00 -9.69
CA PHE A 201 -19.06 -16.41 -8.38
C PHE A 201 -17.71 -16.83 -7.80
N PHE A 202 -17.36 -18.13 -7.88
CA PHE A 202 -16.12 -18.66 -7.32
C PHE A 202 -14.84 -18.11 -7.94
N PHE A 203 -14.92 -17.68 -9.21
CA PHE A 203 -13.81 -17.04 -9.90
C PHE A 203 -13.67 -15.55 -9.62
N ARG A 204 -14.71 -14.94 -9.04
CA ARG A 204 -14.75 -13.50 -8.76
C ARG A 204 -14.63 -13.17 -7.28
N ALA A 205 -14.88 -14.12 -6.42
CA ALA A 205 -14.81 -13.95 -4.97
C ALA A 205 -13.43 -14.37 -4.45
N SER A 206 -12.94 -13.64 -3.45
CA SER A 206 -11.76 -14.00 -2.67
C SER A 206 -12.12 -14.04 -1.18
N ILE A 207 -11.34 -14.80 -0.43
CA ILE A 207 -11.37 -14.86 1.03
C ILE A 207 -10.19 -14.08 1.55
N ASP A 208 -10.39 -13.21 2.56
CA ASP A 208 -9.35 -12.30 3.05
C ASP A 208 -8.13 -13.06 3.58
N PHE A 209 -8.35 -14.11 4.39
CA PHE A 209 -7.28 -14.96 4.90
C PHE A 209 -7.67 -16.44 4.86
N VAL A 210 -6.73 -17.28 4.46
CA VAL A 210 -6.88 -18.74 4.53
C VAL A 210 -5.66 -19.33 5.19
N ILE A 211 -5.89 -20.14 6.24
CA ILE A 211 -4.85 -20.93 6.88
C ILE A 211 -4.77 -22.27 6.17
N TYR A 212 -3.56 -22.61 5.73
CA TYR A 212 -3.24 -23.89 5.12
C TYR A 212 -2.39 -24.74 6.07
N LYS A 213 -2.64 -26.04 6.07
CA LYS A 213 -1.80 -27.03 6.74
C LYS A 213 -0.99 -27.80 5.70
N LYS A 214 0.30 -27.94 5.93
CA LYS A 214 1.18 -28.79 5.13
C LYS A 214 0.91 -30.25 5.44
N GLY A 215 0.63 -31.03 4.41
CA GLY A 215 0.46 -32.47 4.50
C GLY A 215 1.59 -33.22 3.82
N PHE A 216 1.33 -34.48 3.47
CA PHE A 216 2.31 -35.35 2.83
C PHE A 216 2.85 -34.71 1.53
N ARG A 217 4.18 -34.78 1.33
CA ARG A 217 4.92 -34.19 0.20
C ARG A 217 4.76 -32.66 0.08
N ASN A 218 4.62 -31.96 1.22
CA ASN A 218 4.42 -30.51 1.27
C ASN A 218 3.17 -29.99 0.52
N LYS A 219 2.19 -30.87 0.25
CA LYS A 219 0.91 -30.44 -0.29
C LYS A 219 0.16 -29.64 0.79
N GLU A 220 -0.25 -28.41 0.46
CA GLU A 220 -1.00 -27.55 1.38
C GLU A 220 -2.50 -27.78 1.22
N PHE A 221 -3.19 -27.89 2.36
CA PHE A 221 -4.64 -28.04 2.42
C PHE A 221 -5.24 -26.88 3.19
N PRO A 222 -6.28 -26.19 2.67
CA PRO A 222 -6.97 -25.16 3.41
C PRO A 222 -7.68 -25.77 4.63
N VAL A 223 -7.48 -25.19 5.81
CA VAL A 223 -8.07 -25.68 7.06
C VAL A 223 -8.99 -24.64 7.71
N LEU A 224 -8.78 -23.37 7.43
CA LEU A 224 -9.65 -22.29 7.95
C LEU A 224 -9.68 -21.14 6.98
N ALA A 225 -10.87 -20.66 6.64
CA ALA A 225 -11.11 -19.46 5.87
C ALA A 225 -11.63 -18.36 6.81
N ILE A 226 -11.12 -17.16 6.70
CA ILE A 226 -11.42 -16.02 7.56
C ILE A 226 -11.77 -14.82 6.69
N GLU A 227 -12.94 -14.23 6.93
CA GLU A 227 -13.38 -12.95 6.37
C GLU A 227 -13.40 -11.90 7.47
N LEU A 228 -12.92 -10.71 7.20
CA LEU A 228 -13.00 -9.59 8.12
C LEU A 228 -14.24 -8.76 7.82
N ASP A 229 -15.22 -8.80 8.71
CA ASP A 229 -16.42 -7.96 8.60
C ASP A 229 -16.11 -6.53 9.04
N GLY A 230 -16.24 -5.56 8.14
CA GLY A 230 -16.12 -4.13 8.45
C GLY A 230 -17.48 -3.47 8.65
N PRO A 231 -17.52 -2.35 9.39
CA PRO A 231 -18.76 -1.61 9.64
C PRO A 231 -19.47 -1.13 8.36
N GLU A 232 -18.76 -1.01 7.26
CA GLU A 232 -19.30 -0.57 5.97
C GLU A 232 -20.11 -1.65 5.24
N HIS A 233 -20.04 -2.92 5.68
CA HIS A 233 -20.75 -4.04 5.04
C HIS A 233 -22.25 -4.06 5.36
N HIS A 234 -22.71 -3.33 6.37
CA HIS A 234 -24.09 -3.38 6.80
C HIS A 234 -25.05 -2.48 6.01
N ASP A 235 -24.52 -1.55 5.18
CA ASP A 235 -25.35 -0.53 4.54
C ASP A 235 -25.54 -0.71 3.02
N ASP A 236 -24.80 -1.62 2.35
CA ASP A 236 -24.92 -1.86 0.92
C ASP A 236 -25.62 -3.21 0.61
N PRO A 237 -26.85 -3.20 0.04
CA PRO A 237 -27.58 -4.42 -0.28
C PRO A 237 -26.84 -5.40 -1.20
N LYS A 238 -25.97 -4.92 -2.10
CA LYS A 238 -25.19 -5.77 -2.99
C LYS A 238 -24.05 -6.48 -2.26
N VAL A 239 -23.51 -5.84 -1.23
CA VAL A 239 -22.47 -6.42 -0.37
C VAL A 239 -23.10 -7.49 0.50
N MET A 240 -24.27 -7.22 1.09
CA MET A 240 -25.02 -8.20 1.89
C MET A 240 -25.41 -9.46 1.10
N GLU A 241 -25.90 -9.30 -0.15
CA GLU A 241 -26.22 -10.44 -1.02
C GLU A 241 -24.99 -11.29 -1.35
N ARG A 242 -23.85 -10.66 -1.55
CA ARG A 242 -22.58 -11.36 -1.83
C ARG A 242 -22.07 -12.11 -0.60
N ASP A 243 -22.14 -11.48 0.57
CA ASP A 243 -21.69 -12.10 1.84
C ASP A 243 -22.61 -13.26 2.24
N GLU A 244 -23.92 -13.16 1.98
CA GLU A 244 -24.82 -14.29 2.13
C GLU A 244 -24.49 -15.45 1.19
N LYS A 245 -24.13 -15.17 -0.07
CA LYS A 245 -23.67 -16.20 -1.02
C LYS A 245 -22.37 -16.85 -0.59
N LYS A 246 -21.43 -16.10 0.03
CA LYS A 246 -20.21 -16.67 0.60
C LYS A 246 -20.49 -17.59 1.80
N LYS A 247 -21.47 -17.25 2.66
CA LYS A 247 -21.87 -18.08 3.82
C LYS A 247 -22.51 -19.42 3.44
N GLN A 248 -22.97 -19.57 2.21
CA GLN A 248 -23.58 -20.81 1.71
C GLN A 248 -22.58 -21.78 1.09
N ILE A 249 -21.31 -21.38 1.01
CA ILE A 249 -20.18 -22.17 0.51
C ILE A 249 -19.44 -22.85 1.67
#